data_d87e5fd0da4d828c9d52f2647b4d0502
#
_entry.id   d87e5fd0da4d828c9d52f2647b4d0502
#
_cell.length_a   1.000
_cell.length_b   1.000
_cell.length_c   1.000
_cell.angle_alpha   90.00
_cell.angle_beta   90.00
_cell.angle_gamma   90.00
#
_symmetry.space_group_name_H-M   'P 1'
#
loop_
_entity.id
_entity.type
_entity.pdbx_description
1 polymer ?
#
loop_
_entity_poly.entity_id
_entity_poly.type
_entity_poly.pdbx_seq_one_letter_code
_entity_poly.pdbx_strand_id
1 'polypeptide(L)'
;MAGNQGNYREKPTRNEKNYKKANGQPRLKEKSSRAKSDNVCPYAKKCGGCDYQGVEYKEQLKTKQAYMKKLLKPFCFVEPIVGMKNPLYYRHKVHAAFDCTRRGQIVAGAYRKNTHDVVDIESCMIEEQESDEIIKDIKDMLRSFRIKTYDEDTGYGLLRHVLVRKGYATGQIMVVLVLASPILPSKNNFVKALRKKHPNITTVVLNVNDKKTSMVLGDRNITLYGKGFIEDKLCGCTFRISPSSFYQVNPVQTELLYEKAIHEAHLTGKERVIDAYCGTGTIGIIAAKNAGEVIGVELNRDAIRDAVTNAKRNDIRNIRFYNDDAGKFMVEMAQKGEKADVVIMDPPRTGSDEAFLSSVVKLSPERVVYVSCGPETLARDLKYLTKHGYAVKRATPYDCFPYTEHIETVVLLCR
;
A
#
# COMPACT_ATOMS: atom_id res chain seq x y z
N MET A 1 -41.01 -9.04 -40.93
CA MET A 1 -40.49 -7.67 -40.69
C MET A 1 -39.42 -7.77 -39.66
N ALA A 2 -38.16 -7.67 -40.06
CA ALA A 2 -36.99 -7.83 -39.22
C ALA A 2 -36.65 -6.50 -38.55
N GLY A 3 -36.62 -6.46 -37.23
CA GLY A 3 -36.18 -5.32 -36.42
C GLY A 3 -34.73 -5.42 -36.05
N ASN A 4 -33.98 -4.48 -36.54
CA ASN A 4 -32.53 -4.30 -36.42
C ASN A 4 -32.17 -3.90 -34.98
N GLN A 5 -31.46 -4.73 -34.20
CA GLN A 5 -30.90 -4.36 -32.90
C GLN A 5 -29.47 -3.82 -33.11
N GLY A 6 -29.34 -2.50 -33.06
CA GLY A 6 -28.07 -1.81 -33.14
C GLY A 6 -27.20 -2.02 -31.89
N ASN A 7 -26.00 -2.52 -32.11
CA ASN A 7 -24.92 -2.59 -31.12
C ASN A 7 -24.42 -1.17 -30.75
N TYR A 8 -24.88 -0.63 -29.62
CA TYR A 8 -24.27 0.55 -29.02
C TYR A 8 -23.01 0.11 -28.23
N ARG A 9 -21.85 0.27 -28.84
CA ARG A 9 -20.57 0.33 -28.10
C ARG A 9 -20.50 1.69 -27.42
N GLU A 10 -20.71 1.75 -26.12
CA GLU A 10 -20.44 2.95 -25.33
C GLU A 10 -18.95 3.31 -25.44
N LYS A 11 -18.67 4.56 -25.77
CA LYS A 11 -17.31 5.10 -25.79
C LYS A 11 -16.87 5.32 -24.32
N PRO A 12 -15.65 4.93 -23.96
CA PRO A 12 -15.17 5.09 -22.59
C PRO A 12 -15.22 6.56 -22.15
N THR A 13 -15.64 6.79 -20.91
CA THR A 13 -15.79 8.12 -20.33
C THR A 13 -14.45 8.85 -20.20
N ARG A 14 -14.48 10.17 -20.11
CA ARG A 14 -13.29 11.05 -20.04
C ARG A 14 -12.35 10.70 -18.89
N ASN A 15 -12.87 10.11 -17.79
CA ASN A 15 -12.10 9.65 -16.64
C ASN A 15 -11.27 8.37 -16.92
N GLU A 16 -11.78 7.41 -17.71
CA GLU A 16 -11.02 6.22 -18.08
C GLU A 16 -9.83 6.52 -19.02
N LYS A 17 -9.94 7.55 -19.84
CA LYS A 17 -8.81 8.00 -20.69
C LYS A 17 -7.69 8.66 -19.87
N ASN A 18 -8.02 9.31 -18.75
CA ASN A 18 -7.03 9.90 -17.86
C ASN A 18 -6.30 8.85 -17.02
N TYR A 19 -6.98 7.76 -16.64
CA TYR A 19 -6.34 6.64 -15.90
C TYR A 19 -5.27 5.92 -16.74
N LYS A 20 -5.48 5.78 -18.05
CA LYS A 20 -4.49 5.18 -18.98
C LYS A 20 -3.29 6.09 -19.28
N LYS A 21 -3.43 7.41 -19.14
CA LYS A 21 -2.31 8.37 -19.32
C LYS A 21 -1.44 8.53 -18.07
N ALA A 22 -1.96 8.29 -16.87
CA ALA A 22 -1.21 8.41 -15.62
C ALA A 22 -0.21 7.24 -15.37
N ASN A 23 -0.38 6.10 -16.05
CA ASN A 23 0.50 4.93 -15.91
C ASN A 23 1.74 4.94 -16.83
N GLY A 24 1.98 6.02 -17.55
CA GLY A 24 3.19 6.22 -18.36
C GLY A 24 4.29 6.94 -17.58
N GLN A 25 4.78 6.36 -16.48
CA GLN A 25 6.00 6.88 -15.83
C GLN A 25 7.16 6.85 -16.83
N PRO A 26 7.97 7.92 -16.95
CA PRO A 26 9.17 7.87 -17.74
C PRO A 26 10.10 6.82 -17.14
N ARG A 27 10.33 5.72 -17.86
CA ARG A 27 11.29 4.70 -17.46
C ARG A 27 12.65 5.35 -17.24
N LEU A 28 13.29 5.07 -16.12
CA LEU A 28 14.68 5.39 -15.85
C LEU A 28 15.60 4.67 -16.87
N LYS A 29 15.66 5.21 -18.09
CA LYS A 29 16.46 4.67 -19.19
C LYS A 29 17.86 5.27 -19.17
N GLU A 30 18.65 5.03 -18.12
CA GLU A 30 20.08 5.13 -18.26
C GLU A 30 20.67 3.72 -18.34
N LYS A 31 21.17 3.38 -19.54
CA LYS A 31 22.02 2.19 -19.76
C LYS A 31 23.39 2.45 -19.15
N SER A 32 23.49 2.40 -17.83
CA SER A 32 24.78 2.23 -17.15
C SER A 32 25.19 0.75 -17.27
N SER A 33 26.48 0.46 -17.33
CA SER A 33 27.04 -0.88 -17.16
C SER A 33 26.74 -1.37 -15.76
N ARG A 34 25.55 -1.97 -15.57
CA ARG A 34 25.07 -2.40 -14.24
C ARG A 34 25.83 -3.66 -13.85
N ALA A 35 26.46 -3.65 -12.67
CA ALA A 35 27.02 -4.86 -12.07
C ALA A 35 25.89 -5.89 -11.94
N LYS A 36 26.15 -7.12 -12.43
CA LYS A 36 25.17 -8.21 -12.41
C LYS A 36 25.15 -8.81 -11.01
N SER A 37 23.96 -9.05 -10.50
CA SER A 37 23.73 -9.84 -9.28
C SER A 37 23.70 -11.33 -9.61
N ASP A 38 24.30 -12.15 -8.76
CA ASP A 38 24.16 -13.62 -8.84
C ASP A 38 22.74 -14.08 -8.47
N ASN A 39 22.00 -13.27 -7.72
CA ASN A 39 20.62 -13.52 -7.35
C ASN A 39 19.65 -13.06 -8.44
N VAL A 40 19.39 -13.92 -9.42
CA VAL A 40 18.40 -13.66 -10.46
C VAL A 40 17.13 -14.46 -10.17
N CYS A 41 15.99 -13.77 -10.02
CA CYS A 41 14.69 -14.41 -9.85
C CYS A 41 14.37 -15.32 -11.06
N PRO A 42 14.00 -16.59 -10.87
CA PRO A 42 13.68 -17.51 -11.97
C PRO A 42 12.48 -17.04 -12.80
N TYR A 43 11.64 -16.19 -12.24
CA TYR A 43 10.45 -15.63 -12.91
C TYR A 43 10.70 -14.26 -13.58
N ALA A 44 11.91 -13.71 -13.52
CA ALA A 44 12.26 -12.36 -13.97
C ALA A 44 11.82 -12.02 -15.39
N LYS A 45 11.84 -13.01 -16.32
CA LYS A 45 11.45 -12.82 -17.72
C LYS A 45 9.93 -12.82 -17.94
N LYS A 46 9.16 -13.32 -16.98
CA LYS A 46 7.71 -13.54 -17.09
C LYS A 46 6.91 -12.65 -16.15
N CYS A 47 7.33 -12.58 -14.89
CA CYS A 47 6.70 -11.80 -13.85
C CYS A 47 6.94 -10.30 -14.08
N GLY A 48 5.94 -9.46 -13.80
CA GLY A 48 6.02 -8.01 -13.91
C GLY A 48 6.28 -7.29 -12.59
N GLY A 49 6.60 -8.02 -11.51
CA GLY A 49 6.65 -7.45 -10.15
C GLY A 49 7.91 -6.66 -9.81
N CYS A 50 9.02 -6.83 -10.57
CA CYS A 50 10.30 -6.19 -10.30
C CYS A 50 10.90 -5.55 -11.56
N ASP A 51 11.53 -4.37 -11.39
CA ASP A 51 12.13 -3.60 -12.47
C ASP A 51 13.67 -3.75 -12.51
N TYR A 52 14.31 -4.05 -11.37
CA TYR A 52 15.77 -4.16 -11.22
C TYR A 52 16.27 -5.61 -11.08
N GLN A 53 15.65 -6.55 -11.81
CA GLN A 53 16.11 -7.93 -11.81
C GLN A 53 17.53 -8.07 -12.35
N GLY A 54 18.40 -8.83 -11.62
CA GLY A 54 19.80 -9.03 -11.97
C GLY A 54 20.70 -7.80 -11.78
N VAL A 55 20.22 -6.74 -11.10
CA VAL A 55 21.00 -5.56 -10.73
C VAL A 55 21.38 -5.66 -9.26
N GLU A 56 22.66 -5.47 -8.95
CA GLU A 56 23.11 -5.42 -7.56
C GLU A 56 22.39 -4.35 -6.75
N TYR A 57 22.06 -4.65 -5.50
CA TYR A 57 21.28 -3.76 -4.66
C TYR A 57 21.93 -2.39 -4.45
N LYS A 58 23.25 -2.34 -4.29
CA LYS A 58 23.99 -1.06 -4.19
C LYS A 58 23.82 -0.19 -5.44
N GLU A 59 23.77 -0.79 -6.63
CA GLU A 59 23.56 -0.05 -7.89
C GLU A 59 22.10 0.41 -8.03
N GLN A 60 21.12 -0.37 -7.51
CA GLN A 60 19.74 0.10 -7.42
C GLN A 60 19.63 1.37 -6.57
N LEU A 61 20.26 1.37 -5.38
CA LEU A 61 20.28 2.53 -4.48
C LEU A 61 20.97 3.75 -5.12
N LYS A 62 22.10 3.56 -5.81
CA LYS A 62 22.76 4.65 -6.54
C LYS A 62 21.86 5.25 -7.62
N THR A 63 21.16 4.41 -8.37
CA THR A 63 20.23 4.84 -9.42
C THR A 63 19.08 5.65 -8.83
N LYS A 64 18.46 5.15 -7.76
CA LYS A 64 17.38 5.83 -7.04
C LYS A 64 17.84 7.15 -6.43
N GLN A 65 19.02 7.16 -5.81
CA GLN A 65 19.63 8.37 -5.24
C GLN A 65 19.88 9.44 -6.31
N ALA A 66 20.48 9.05 -7.44
CA ALA A 66 20.76 9.97 -8.54
C ALA A 66 19.48 10.58 -9.11
N TYR A 67 18.43 9.76 -9.24
CA TYR A 67 17.14 10.22 -9.70
C TYR A 67 16.52 11.26 -8.74
N MET A 68 16.48 10.97 -7.43
CA MET A 68 15.93 11.88 -6.43
C MET A 68 16.72 13.18 -6.37
N LYS A 69 18.07 13.11 -6.40
CA LYS A 69 18.93 14.31 -6.45
C LYS A 69 18.62 15.19 -7.67
N LYS A 70 18.47 14.58 -8.85
CA LYS A 70 18.13 15.33 -10.08
C LYS A 70 16.76 15.99 -9.98
N LEU A 71 15.77 15.27 -9.49
CA LEU A 71 14.38 15.72 -9.43
C LEU A 71 14.17 16.83 -8.39
N LEU A 72 14.77 16.70 -7.22
CA LEU A 72 14.58 17.65 -6.11
C LEU A 72 15.65 18.75 -6.02
N LYS A 73 16.66 18.76 -6.93
CA LYS A 73 17.69 19.80 -7.02
C LYS A 73 17.17 21.25 -6.93
N PRO A 74 16.00 21.59 -7.53
CA PRO A 74 15.47 22.96 -7.46
C PRO A 74 14.99 23.37 -6.07
N PHE A 75 14.76 22.42 -5.16
CA PHE A 75 14.08 22.67 -3.89
C PHE A 75 15.03 22.55 -2.69
N CYS A 76 15.88 21.52 -2.64
CA CYS A 76 16.73 21.25 -1.49
C CYS A 76 17.88 20.30 -1.81
N PHE A 77 18.78 20.17 -0.83
CA PHE A 77 19.70 19.03 -0.74
C PHE A 77 18.93 17.76 -0.41
N VAL A 78 19.25 16.67 -1.13
CA VAL A 78 18.68 15.35 -0.90
C VAL A 78 19.65 14.51 -0.09
N GLU A 79 19.24 14.10 1.09
CA GLU A 79 20.01 13.22 1.98
C GLU A 79 20.31 11.86 1.30
N PRO A 80 21.29 11.10 1.79
CA PRO A 80 21.54 9.74 1.29
C PRO A 80 20.30 8.86 1.44
N ILE A 81 20.01 8.05 0.40
CA ILE A 81 18.90 7.10 0.44
C ILE A 81 19.11 6.04 1.52
N VAL A 82 18.09 5.81 2.30
CA VAL A 82 18.08 4.77 3.32
C VAL A 82 17.67 3.44 2.69
N GLY A 83 18.66 2.55 2.50
CA GLY A 83 18.45 1.21 1.97
C GLY A 83 18.22 0.17 3.05
N MET A 84 17.84 -1.05 2.65
CA MET A 84 17.70 -2.19 3.54
C MET A 84 19.03 -2.92 3.74
N LYS A 85 19.22 -3.47 4.96
CA LYS A 85 20.29 -4.41 5.25
C LYS A 85 20.11 -5.72 4.47
N ASN A 86 18.90 -6.27 4.49
CA ASN A 86 18.49 -7.43 3.71
C ASN A 86 17.32 -7.04 2.80
N PRO A 87 17.55 -6.86 1.47
CA PRO A 87 16.52 -6.43 0.55
C PRO A 87 15.61 -7.56 0.04
N LEU A 88 15.71 -8.76 0.64
CA LEU A 88 14.90 -9.91 0.27
C LEU A 88 13.79 -10.18 1.29
N TYR A 89 12.70 -10.81 0.84
CA TYR A 89 11.59 -11.30 1.66
C TYR A 89 10.93 -10.23 2.55
N TYR A 90 11.00 -8.98 2.13
CA TYR A 90 10.53 -7.83 2.91
C TYR A 90 9.02 -7.60 2.84
N ARG A 91 8.34 -8.24 1.87
CA ARG A 91 6.94 -7.96 1.57
C ARG A 91 6.01 -8.86 2.39
N HIS A 92 5.47 -8.31 3.48
CA HIS A 92 4.61 -9.01 4.44
C HIS A 92 3.10 -9.01 4.09
N LYS A 93 2.76 -8.47 2.93
CA LYS A 93 1.44 -8.59 2.30
C LYS A 93 1.63 -9.20 0.93
N VAL A 94 1.30 -10.46 0.80
CA VAL A 94 1.43 -11.25 -0.42
C VAL A 94 0.06 -11.45 -1.04
N HIS A 95 -0.02 -11.29 -2.35
CA HIS A 95 -1.26 -11.41 -3.10
C HIS A 95 -1.03 -12.26 -4.34
N ALA A 96 -1.68 -13.42 -4.41
CA ALA A 96 -1.64 -14.30 -5.56
C ALA A 96 -2.98 -14.32 -6.30
N ALA A 97 -2.94 -14.14 -7.62
CA ALA A 97 -4.05 -14.46 -8.50
C ALA A 97 -4.05 -15.97 -8.78
N PHE A 98 -5.22 -16.55 -8.93
CA PHE A 98 -5.42 -17.96 -9.24
C PHE A 98 -6.09 -18.11 -10.60
N ASP A 99 -5.58 -19.03 -11.40
CA ASP A 99 -6.10 -19.30 -12.74
C ASP A 99 -5.93 -20.79 -13.11
N CYS A 100 -6.53 -21.19 -14.21
CA CYS A 100 -6.40 -22.52 -14.77
C CYS A 100 -5.94 -22.44 -16.24
N THR A 101 -4.80 -23.05 -16.52
CA THR A 101 -4.30 -23.10 -17.91
C THR A 101 -5.24 -23.89 -18.81
N ARG A 102 -5.14 -23.69 -20.12
CA ARG A 102 -5.90 -24.49 -21.13
C ARG A 102 -5.72 -25.99 -20.98
N ARG A 103 -4.64 -26.45 -20.35
CA ARG A 103 -4.36 -27.87 -20.07
C ARG A 103 -4.95 -28.34 -18.73
N GLY A 104 -5.75 -27.53 -18.03
CA GLY A 104 -6.35 -27.86 -16.76
C GLY A 104 -5.39 -27.83 -15.56
N GLN A 105 -4.21 -27.21 -15.71
CA GLN A 105 -3.28 -27.02 -14.60
C GLN A 105 -3.64 -25.74 -13.83
N ILE A 106 -3.82 -25.84 -12.52
CA ILE A 106 -4.02 -24.69 -11.64
C ILE A 106 -2.68 -23.98 -11.48
N VAL A 107 -2.68 -22.67 -11.66
CA VAL A 107 -1.55 -21.77 -11.47
C VAL A 107 -1.90 -20.70 -10.43
N ALA A 108 -0.89 -20.28 -9.65
CA ALA A 108 -1.06 -19.22 -8.65
C ALA A 108 0.18 -18.31 -8.63
N GLY A 109 -0.02 -17.00 -8.55
CA GLY A 109 1.08 -16.03 -8.47
C GLY A 109 0.70 -14.65 -8.97
N ALA A 110 1.62 -14.02 -9.70
CA ALA A 110 1.47 -12.67 -10.21
C ALA A 110 1.07 -12.63 -11.67
N TYR A 111 0.36 -11.59 -12.08
CA TYR A 111 0.10 -11.35 -13.50
C TYR A 111 1.38 -11.05 -14.27
N ARG A 112 1.49 -11.62 -15.47
CA ARG A 112 2.51 -11.23 -16.42
C ARG A 112 2.31 -9.75 -16.78
N LYS A 113 3.40 -9.04 -16.94
CA LYS A 113 3.37 -7.59 -17.25
C LYS A 113 2.48 -7.28 -18.44
N ASN A 114 1.52 -6.39 -18.26
CA ASN A 114 0.52 -5.94 -19.25
C ASN A 114 -0.42 -7.03 -19.79
N THR A 115 -0.62 -8.11 -19.06
CA THR A 115 -1.58 -9.16 -19.40
C THR A 115 -2.38 -9.59 -18.18
N HIS A 116 -3.37 -10.46 -18.39
CA HIS A 116 -4.11 -11.14 -17.31
C HIS A 116 -3.61 -12.58 -17.12
N ASP A 117 -2.56 -13.00 -17.86
CA ASP A 117 -1.96 -14.33 -17.65
C ASP A 117 -1.28 -14.43 -16.30
N VAL A 118 -1.61 -15.45 -15.53
CA VAL A 118 -0.97 -15.71 -14.25
C VAL A 118 0.34 -16.48 -14.44
N VAL A 119 1.42 -15.95 -13.92
CA VAL A 119 2.71 -16.65 -13.82
C VAL A 119 2.67 -17.51 -12.57
N ASP A 120 2.83 -18.81 -12.70
CA ASP A 120 2.91 -19.74 -11.56
C ASP A 120 4.20 -19.46 -10.78
N ILE A 121 4.06 -19.02 -9.53
CA ILE A 121 5.18 -18.64 -8.64
C ILE A 121 5.13 -19.54 -7.41
N GLU A 122 6.16 -20.32 -7.20
CA GLU A 122 6.29 -21.18 -6.01
C GLU A 122 7.00 -20.48 -4.85
N SER A 123 7.94 -19.58 -5.18
CA SER A 123 8.68 -18.80 -4.19
C SER A 123 9.14 -17.49 -4.83
N CYS A 124 8.84 -16.37 -4.20
CA CYS A 124 9.22 -15.04 -4.63
C CYS A 124 10.34 -14.47 -3.76
N MET A 125 11.38 -13.93 -4.37
CA MET A 125 12.54 -13.40 -3.63
C MET A 125 12.26 -12.10 -2.84
N ILE A 126 11.13 -11.43 -3.07
CA ILE A 126 10.75 -10.22 -2.33
C ILE A 126 9.57 -10.45 -1.36
N GLU A 127 8.82 -11.54 -1.52
CA GLU A 127 7.67 -11.89 -0.68
C GLU A 127 8.10 -12.72 0.52
N GLU A 128 7.36 -12.60 1.61
CA GLU A 128 7.58 -13.37 2.83
C GLU A 128 7.34 -14.85 2.55
N GLN A 129 8.30 -15.71 2.88
CA GLN A 129 8.36 -17.10 2.41
C GLN A 129 7.22 -18.00 2.91
N GLU A 130 6.82 -17.86 4.18
CA GLU A 130 5.70 -18.65 4.73
C GLU A 130 4.37 -18.30 4.02
N SER A 131 4.26 -17.07 3.53
CA SER A 131 3.11 -16.64 2.71
C SER A 131 3.06 -17.37 1.36
N ASP A 132 4.22 -17.53 0.71
CA ASP A 132 4.33 -18.31 -0.54
C ASP A 132 3.98 -19.79 -0.31
N GLU A 133 4.45 -20.38 0.79
CA GLU A 133 4.14 -21.77 1.16
C GLU A 133 2.64 -21.96 1.40
N ILE A 134 1.99 -21.03 2.10
CA ILE A 134 0.54 -21.06 2.32
C ILE A 134 -0.22 -21.01 0.99
N ILE A 135 0.19 -20.13 0.06
CA ILE A 135 -0.45 -19.98 -1.25
C ILE A 135 -0.28 -21.26 -2.07
N LYS A 136 0.93 -21.86 -2.07
CA LYS A 136 1.22 -23.14 -2.72
C LYS A 136 0.34 -24.24 -2.18
N ASP A 137 0.24 -24.38 -0.86
CA ASP A 137 -0.57 -25.40 -0.23
C ASP A 137 -2.07 -25.22 -0.51
N ILE A 138 -2.56 -23.98 -0.55
CA ILE A 138 -3.95 -23.71 -0.98
C ILE A 138 -4.14 -24.15 -2.44
N LYS A 139 -3.21 -23.85 -3.35
CA LYS A 139 -3.24 -24.28 -4.75
C LYS A 139 -3.38 -25.81 -4.85
N ASP A 140 -2.58 -26.55 -4.09
CA ASP A 140 -2.56 -28.00 -4.11
C ASP A 140 -3.86 -28.61 -3.53
N MET A 141 -4.49 -27.95 -2.57
CA MET A 141 -5.74 -28.37 -1.96
C MET A 141 -6.97 -28.19 -2.86
N LEU A 142 -6.95 -27.28 -3.85
CA LEU A 142 -8.15 -26.91 -4.60
C LEU A 142 -8.84 -28.11 -5.28
N ARG A 143 -8.06 -29.04 -5.86
CA ARG A 143 -8.62 -30.22 -6.54
C ARG A 143 -9.34 -31.14 -5.56
N SER A 144 -8.76 -31.42 -4.40
CA SER A 144 -9.33 -32.33 -3.40
C SER A 144 -10.61 -31.78 -2.78
N PHE A 145 -10.75 -30.45 -2.70
CA PHE A 145 -11.94 -29.76 -2.21
C PHE A 145 -12.93 -29.38 -3.33
N ARG A 146 -12.64 -29.76 -4.60
CA ARG A 146 -13.46 -29.44 -5.78
C ARG A 146 -13.73 -27.94 -5.94
N ILE A 147 -12.72 -27.11 -5.60
CA ILE A 147 -12.77 -25.66 -5.76
C ILE A 147 -12.14 -25.32 -7.10
N LYS A 148 -12.92 -24.68 -7.99
CA LYS A 148 -12.45 -24.20 -9.29
C LYS A 148 -11.90 -22.79 -9.14
N THR A 149 -10.81 -22.47 -9.85
CA THR A 149 -10.35 -21.10 -10.03
C THR A 149 -11.38 -20.32 -10.84
N TYR A 150 -11.49 -19.02 -10.57
CA TYR A 150 -12.40 -18.14 -11.31
C TYR A 150 -11.72 -17.73 -12.62
N ASP A 151 -12.47 -17.81 -13.69
CA ASP A 151 -12.08 -17.39 -15.02
C ASP A 151 -12.73 -16.01 -15.29
N GLU A 152 -11.92 -14.98 -15.43
CA GLU A 152 -12.36 -13.59 -15.61
C GLU A 152 -13.08 -13.36 -16.97
N ASP A 153 -12.78 -14.16 -17.99
CA ASP A 153 -13.39 -14.04 -19.31
C ASP A 153 -14.80 -14.63 -19.32
N THR A 154 -14.96 -15.84 -18.77
CA THR A 154 -16.23 -16.56 -18.77
C THR A 154 -17.11 -16.26 -17.56
N GLY A 155 -16.53 -15.80 -16.46
CA GLY A 155 -17.23 -15.59 -15.19
C GLY A 155 -17.50 -16.88 -14.41
N TYR A 156 -16.92 -18.02 -14.81
CA TYR A 156 -17.09 -19.31 -14.16
C TYR A 156 -15.98 -19.57 -13.15
N GLY A 157 -16.32 -20.31 -12.10
CA GLY A 157 -15.38 -20.67 -11.04
C GLY A 157 -15.65 -19.93 -9.74
N LEU A 158 -14.76 -20.09 -8.78
CA LEU A 158 -14.99 -19.61 -7.42
C LEU A 158 -13.83 -18.81 -6.86
N LEU A 159 -12.60 -19.38 -6.80
CA LEU A 159 -11.44 -18.73 -6.19
C LEU A 159 -10.76 -17.81 -7.19
N ARG A 160 -10.74 -16.51 -6.87
CA ARG A 160 -10.09 -15.47 -7.68
C ARG A 160 -8.67 -15.21 -7.20
N HIS A 161 -8.54 -14.94 -5.89
CA HIS A 161 -7.26 -14.54 -5.31
C HIS A 161 -7.10 -15.11 -3.91
N VAL A 162 -5.86 -15.21 -3.47
CA VAL A 162 -5.51 -15.42 -2.05
C VAL A 162 -4.62 -14.25 -1.63
N LEU A 163 -4.98 -13.62 -0.51
CA LEU A 163 -4.18 -12.62 0.15
C LEU A 163 -3.67 -13.20 1.47
N VAL A 164 -2.37 -13.17 1.67
CA VAL A 164 -1.74 -13.51 2.96
C VAL A 164 -1.12 -12.26 3.54
N ARG A 165 -1.40 -12.00 4.81
CA ARG A 165 -0.76 -10.94 5.59
C ARG A 165 -0.11 -11.54 6.81
N LYS A 166 1.15 -11.21 7.04
CA LYS A 166 1.89 -11.61 8.25
C LYS A 166 2.32 -10.39 9.03
N GLY A 167 1.97 -10.34 10.31
CA GLY A 167 2.50 -9.34 11.23
C GLY A 167 3.99 -9.63 11.46
N TYR A 168 4.84 -8.67 11.14
CA TYR A 168 6.29 -8.82 11.22
C TYR A 168 6.76 -9.05 12.67
N ALA A 169 6.27 -8.20 13.58
CA ALA A 169 6.67 -8.26 14.99
C ALA A 169 5.90 -9.32 15.79
N THR A 170 4.67 -9.68 15.37
CA THR A 170 3.81 -10.61 16.12
C THR A 170 3.82 -12.02 15.57
N GLY A 171 4.22 -12.23 14.32
CA GLY A 171 4.13 -13.51 13.62
C GLY A 171 2.69 -13.94 13.29
N GLN A 172 1.67 -13.15 13.61
CA GLN A 172 0.26 -13.47 13.33
C GLN A 172 0.01 -13.51 11.82
N ILE A 173 -0.72 -14.53 11.35
CA ILE A 173 -1.01 -14.71 9.92
C ILE A 173 -2.49 -14.65 9.66
N MET A 174 -2.88 -13.82 8.70
CA MET A 174 -4.22 -13.75 8.13
C MET A 174 -4.22 -14.26 6.70
N VAL A 175 -5.09 -15.24 6.41
CA VAL A 175 -5.36 -15.72 5.06
C VAL A 175 -6.72 -15.22 4.63
N VAL A 176 -6.78 -14.54 3.48
CA VAL A 176 -8.03 -14.05 2.88
C VAL A 176 -8.25 -14.79 1.56
N LEU A 177 -9.31 -15.59 1.50
CA LEU A 177 -9.76 -16.27 0.29
C LEU A 177 -10.75 -15.35 -0.43
N VAL A 178 -10.38 -14.85 -1.60
CA VAL A 178 -11.24 -13.97 -2.41
C VAL A 178 -12.03 -14.82 -3.37
N LEU A 179 -13.34 -14.89 -3.15
CA LEU A 179 -14.25 -15.76 -3.88
C LEU A 179 -15.30 -14.95 -4.66
N ALA A 180 -15.70 -15.46 -5.81
CA ALA A 180 -16.82 -14.91 -6.60
C ALA A 180 -18.20 -15.15 -5.95
N SER A 181 -18.27 -15.91 -4.85
CA SER A 181 -19.51 -16.28 -4.15
C SER A 181 -19.24 -16.38 -2.65
N PRO A 182 -20.24 -16.13 -1.78
CA PRO A 182 -20.08 -16.26 -0.34
C PRO A 182 -20.00 -17.71 0.15
N ILE A 183 -20.09 -18.69 -0.74
CA ILE A 183 -20.16 -20.12 -0.41
C ILE A 183 -18.84 -20.79 -0.75
N LEU A 184 -18.11 -21.22 0.27
CA LEU A 184 -16.93 -22.09 0.13
C LEU A 184 -17.35 -23.55 0.37
N PRO A 185 -17.20 -24.47 -0.62
CA PRO A 185 -17.51 -25.89 -0.42
C PRO A 185 -16.67 -26.48 0.72
N SER A 186 -17.31 -27.27 1.58
CA SER A 186 -16.65 -27.94 2.71
C SER A 186 -15.78 -26.99 3.57
N LYS A 187 -16.20 -25.75 3.76
CA LYS A 187 -15.43 -24.67 4.40
C LYS A 187 -14.72 -25.08 5.69
N ASN A 188 -15.40 -25.82 6.57
CA ASN A 188 -14.82 -26.23 7.86
C ASN A 188 -13.67 -27.23 7.68
N ASN A 189 -13.83 -28.20 6.76
CA ASN A 189 -12.79 -29.17 6.45
C ASN A 189 -11.62 -28.52 5.72
N PHE A 190 -11.88 -27.56 4.80
CA PHE A 190 -10.85 -26.80 4.12
C PHE A 190 -9.98 -26.01 5.13
N VAL A 191 -10.63 -25.25 6.01
CA VAL A 191 -9.91 -24.46 7.04
C VAL A 191 -9.15 -25.39 8.00
N LYS A 192 -9.75 -26.52 8.42
CA LYS A 192 -9.07 -27.50 9.27
C LYS A 192 -7.83 -28.11 8.59
N ALA A 193 -7.93 -28.47 7.31
CA ALA A 193 -6.82 -29.01 6.53
C ALA A 193 -5.68 -27.97 6.34
N LEU A 194 -6.03 -26.73 5.99
CA LEU A 194 -5.08 -25.65 5.85
C LEU A 194 -4.34 -25.37 7.17
N ARG A 195 -5.06 -25.30 8.29
CA ARG A 195 -4.45 -25.08 9.61
C ARG A 195 -3.65 -26.27 10.13
N LYS A 196 -3.95 -27.49 9.67
CA LYS A 196 -3.11 -28.65 9.99
C LYS A 196 -1.72 -28.53 9.36
N LYS A 197 -1.63 -27.95 8.17
CA LYS A 197 -0.35 -27.67 7.48
C LYS A 197 0.33 -26.41 8.06
N HIS A 198 -0.43 -25.39 8.36
CA HIS A 198 0.04 -24.08 8.84
C HIS A 198 -0.65 -23.73 10.18
N PRO A 199 -0.19 -24.30 11.31
CA PRO A 199 -0.80 -24.06 12.62
C PRO A 199 -0.72 -22.59 13.09
N ASN A 200 0.25 -21.81 12.55
CA ASN A 200 0.47 -20.40 12.85
C ASN A 200 -0.62 -19.47 12.28
N ILE A 201 -1.50 -19.97 11.39
CA ILE A 201 -2.60 -19.15 10.86
C ILE A 201 -3.50 -18.70 12.00
N THR A 202 -3.50 -17.40 12.26
CA THR A 202 -4.27 -16.74 13.31
C THR A 202 -5.73 -16.57 12.93
N THR A 203 -5.98 -16.26 11.65
CA THR A 203 -7.35 -16.06 11.13
C THR A 203 -7.45 -16.39 9.65
N VAL A 204 -8.63 -16.91 9.26
CA VAL A 204 -9.01 -17.15 7.86
C VAL A 204 -10.29 -16.38 7.57
N VAL A 205 -10.28 -15.60 6.52
CA VAL A 205 -11.40 -14.76 6.07
C VAL A 205 -11.77 -15.14 4.65
N LEU A 206 -13.05 -15.21 4.36
CA LEU A 206 -13.59 -15.24 3.01
C LEU A 206 -14.01 -13.82 2.65
N ASN A 207 -13.44 -13.29 1.58
CA ASN A 207 -13.85 -12.02 1.00
C ASN A 207 -14.68 -12.32 -0.26
N VAL A 208 -15.85 -11.69 -0.38
CA VAL A 208 -16.76 -11.88 -1.51
C VAL A 208 -16.49 -10.77 -2.52
N ASN A 209 -15.99 -11.15 -3.70
CA ASN A 209 -15.84 -10.27 -4.85
C ASN A 209 -16.56 -10.89 -6.06
N ASP A 210 -17.84 -10.60 -6.16
CA ASP A 210 -18.76 -11.06 -7.21
C ASP A 210 -18.86 -10.11 -8.41
N LYS A 211 -18.11 -8.99 -8.37
CA LYS A 211 -18.14 -7.95 -9.40
C LYS A 211 -17.09 -8.21 -10.50
N LYS A 212 -17.40 -7.84 -11.73
CA LYS A 212 -16.41 -7.72 -12.81
C LYS A 212 -15.62 -6.44 -12.62
N THR A 213 -14.51 -6.52 -11.88
CA THR A 213 -13.69 -5.36 -11.49
C THR A 213 -12.23 -5.75 -11.39
N SER A 214 -11.33 -4.81 -11.63
CA SER A 214 -9.90 -4.96 -11.36
C SER A 214 -9.53 -4.87 -9.87
N MET A 215 -10.51 -4.55 -9.01
CA MET A 215 -10.30 -4.54 -7.56
C MET A 215 -10.19 -5.97 -7.06
N VAL A 216 -9.15 -6.23 -6.27
CA VAL A 216 -8.88 -7.57 -5.72
C VAL A 216 -9.92 -7.97 -4.68
N LEU A 217 -10.18 -7.09 -3.71
CA LEU A 217 -11.12 -7.33 -2.63
C LEU A 217 -12.50 -6.74 -2.95
N GLY A 218 -13.53 -7.49 -2.64
CA GLY A 218 -14.89 -6.99 -2.58
C GLY A 218 -15.23 -6.41 -1.21
N ASP A 219 -16.47 -5.94 -1.07
CA ASP A 219 -16.89 -5.15 0.10
C ASP A 219 -17.25 -6.03 1.33
N ARG A 220 -17.51 -7.34 1.14
CA ARG A 220 -18.01 -8.22 2.19
C ARG A 220 -16.96 -9.21 2.65
N ASN A 221 -16.68 -9.20 3.95
CA ASN A 221 -15.82 -10.17 4.62
C ASN A 221 -16.62 -11.10 5.53
N ILE A 222 -16.30 -12.41 5.51
CA ILE A 222 -16.88 -13.46 6.34
C ILE A 222 -15.74 -14.17 7.05
N THR A 223 -15.68 -14.08 8.37
CA THR A 223 -14.67 -14.80 9.16
C THR A 223 -14.98 -16.29 9.18
N LEU A 224 -14.06 -17.11 8.69
CA LEU A 224 -14.16 -18.58 8.72
C LEU A 224 -13.47 -19.16 9.94
N TYR A 225 -12.39 -18.50 10.42
CA TYR A 225 -11.65 -18.90 11.61
C TYR A 225 -10.98 -17.69 12.26
N GLY A 226 -10.84 -17.70 13.58
CA GLY A 226 -10.18 -16.66 14.34
C GLY A 226 -11.03 -15.39 14.49
N LYS A 227 -10.36 -14.24 14.67
CA LYS A 227 -11.00 -12.94 14.97
C LYS A 227 -11.35 -12.12 13.72
N GLY A 228 -10.93 -12.54 12.51
CA GLY A 228 -11.11 -11.80 11.27
C GLY A 228 -10.10 -10.63 11.08
N PHE A 229 -9.10 -10.54 11.94
CA PHE A 229 -8.00 -9.58 11.87
C PHE A 229 -6.74 -10.15 12.52
N ILE A 230 -5.61 -9.53 12.24
CA ILE A 230 -4.33 -9.74 12.95
C ILE A 230 -3.88 -8.44 13.60
N GLU A 231 -2.86 -8.55 14.43
CA GLU A 231 -2.21 -7.41 15.07
C GLU A 231 -0.73 -7.41 14.69
N ASP A 232 -0.17 -6.21 14.54
CA ASP A 232 1.27 -6.04 14.38
C ASP A 232 1.75 -4.84 15.18
N LYS A 233 3.08 -4.72 15.37
CA LYS A 233 3.71 -3.61 16.08
C LYS A 233 4.55 -2.78 15.11
N LEU A 234 4.48 -1.46 15.26
CA LEU A 234 5.23 -0.49 14.47
C LEU A 234 5.51 0.75 15.33
N CYS A 235 6.76 1.21 15.41
CA CYS A 235 7.19 2.35 16.24
C CYS A 235 6.66 2.27 17.69
N GLY A 236 6.68 1.06 18.28
CA GLY A 236 6.18 0.83 19.64
C GLY A 236 4.67 0.97 19.84
N CYS A 237 3.88 1.00 18.77
CA CYS A 237 2.41 0.95 18.80
C CYS A 237 1.90 -0.37 18.24
N THR A 238 0.75 -0.84 18.73
CA THR A 238 0.08 -2.06 18.24
C THR A 238 -1.08 -1.67 17.34
N PHE A 239 -1.10 -2.21 16.14
CA PHE A 239 -2.13 -1.93 15.14
C PHE A 239 -2.94 -3.19 14.81
N ARG A 240 -4.27 -3.03 14.80
CA ARG A 240 -5.18 -4.00 14.24
C ARG A 240 -5.18 -3.85 12.71
N ILE A 241 -5.02 -4.98 12.02
CA ILE A 241 -4.98 -5.07 10.56
C ILE A 241 -6.13 -5.95 10.12
N SER A 242 -7.15 -5.35 9.51
CA SER A 242 -8.28 -6.06 8.88
C SER A 242 -7.98 -6.42 7.42
N PRO A 243 -8.78 -7.28 6.76
CA PRO A 243 -8.53 -7.69 5.38
C PRO A 243 -8.37 -6.51 4.39
N SER A 244 -9.19 -5.49 4.54
CA SER A 244 -9.26 -4.32 3.65
C SER A 244 -8.42 -3.14 4.11
N SER A 245 -7.86 -3.15 5.35
CA SER A 245 -7.04 -2.04 5.86
C SER A 245 -5.79 -1.84 5.03
N PHE A 246 -5.44 -0.59 4.78
CA PHE A 246 -4.10 -0.27 4.31
C PHE A 246 -3.12 -0.46 5.49
N TYR A 247 -2.03 -1.14 5.25
CA TYR A 247 -0.89 -1.27 6.14
C TYR A 247 0.34 -1.51 5.29
N GLN A 248 1.44 -0.87 5.61
CA GLN A 248 2.66 -0.90 4.83
C GLN A 248 3.23 -2.32 4.71
N VAL A 249 3.73 -2.67 3.53
CA VAL A 249 4.15 -4.06 3.21
C VAL A 249 5.56 -4.39 3.67
N ASN A 250 6.38 -3.38 3.95
CA ASN A 250 7.77 -3.49 4.40
C ASN A 250 7.90 -2.86 5.80
N PRO A 251 7.63 -3.60 6.87
CA PRO A 251 7.60 -3.06 8.23
C PRO A 251 8.94 -2.44 8.67
N VAL A 252 10.06 -3.06 8.29
CA VAL A 252 11.41 -2.60 8.66
C VAL A 252 11.69 -1.19 8.11
N GLN A 253 11.44 -0.97 6.83
CA GLN A 253 11.65 0.36 6.22
C GLN A 253 10.57 1.36 6.62
N THR A 254 9.36 0.89 6.87
CA THR A 254 8.27 1.75 7.33
C THR A 254 8.54 2.32 8.72
N GLU A 255 9.13 1.54 9.61
CA GLU A 255 9.51 2.02 10.94
C GLU A 255 10.50 3.17 10.84
N LEU A 256 11.58 3.00 10.05
CA LEU A 256 12.56 4.06 9.80
C LEU A 256 11.95 5.31 9.12
N LEU A 257 11.03 5.08 8.15
CA LEU A 257 10.32 6.15 7.45
C LEU A 257 9.44 6.97 8.41
N TYR A 258 8.67 6.30 9.26
CA TYR A 258 7.76 6.97 10.19
C TYR A 258 8.51 7.61 11.36
N GLU A 259 9.55 6.97 11.89
CA GLU A 259 10.44 7.59 12.87
C GLU A 259 11.04 8.90 12.33
N LYS A 260 11.49 8.89 11.07
CA LYS A 260 11.99 10.13 10.41
C LYS A 260 10.88 11.17 10.28
N ALA A 261 9.68 10.80 9.85
CA ALA A 261 8.57 11.73 9.71
C ALA A 261 8.20 12.39 11.06
N ILE A 262 8.16 11.61 12.13
CA ILE A 262 7.90 12.12 13.48
C ILE A 262 9.07 12.99 13.98
N HIS A 263 10.30 12.58 13.73
CA HIS A 263 11.48 13.40 14.06
C HIS A 263 11.44 14.77 13.37
N GLU A 264 11.10 14.80 12.08
CA GLU A 264 11.00 16.05 11.31
C GLU A 264 9.81 16.93 11.73
N ALA A 265 8.82 16.36 12.37
CA ALA A 265 7.72 17.13 12.94
C ALA A 265 8.14 17.98 14.15
N HIS A 266 9.30 17.70 14.79
CA HIS A 266 9.85 18.41 15.96
C HIS A 266 8.81 18.61 17.06
N LEU A 267 8.12 17.54 17.47
CA LEU A 267 7.07 17.58 18.47
C LEU A 267 7.65 17.67 19.89
N THR A 268 7.11 18.57 20.71
CA THR A 268 7.54 18.86 22.10
C THR A 268 6.48 18.54 23.15
N GLY A 269 5.33 17.99 22.73
CA GLY A 269 4.18 17.72 23.59
C GLY A 269 3.15 18.86 23.64
N LYS A 270 3.35 19.94 22.89
CA LYS A 270 2.44 21.11 22.86
C LYS A 270 1.73 21.30 21.55
N GLU A 271 2.28 20.76 20.47
CA GLU A 271 1.83 21.01 19.11
C GLU A 271 0.46 20.40 18.84
N ARG A 272 -0.36 21.12 18.08
CA ARG A 272 -1.56 20.65 17.41
C ARG A 272 -1.18 20.14 16.03
N VAL A 273 -1.31 18.83 15.81
CA VAL A 273 -0.90 18.14 14.57
C VAL A 273 -2.14 17.72 13.78
N ILE A 274 -2.12 17.93 12.47
CA ILE A 274 -3.07 17.31 11.55
C ILE A 274 -2.36 16.16 10.83
N ASP A 275 -2.91 14.93 10.92
CA ASP A 275 -2.57 13.77 10.12
C ASP A 275 -3.56 13.69 8.96
N ALA A 276 -3.17 14.28 7.83
CA ALA A 276 -3.99 14.30 6.63
C ALA A 276 -3.77 13.03 5.80
N TYR A 277 -4.84 12.42 5.30
CA TYR A 277 -4.86 11.07 4.71
C TYR A 277 -4.48 9.99 5.75
N CYS A 278 -5.02 10.09 6.97
CA CYS A 278 -4.51 9.32 8.11
C CYS A 278 -4.73 7.79 7.99
N GLY A 279 -5.56 7.33 7.07
CA GLY A 279 -5.85 5.90 6.89
C GLY A 279 -6.33 5.26 8.19
N THR A 280 -5.66 4.20 8.63
CA THR A 280 -5.94 3.52 9.91
C THR A 280 -5.31 4.20 11.13
N GLY A 281 -4.89 5.47 10.97
CA GLY A 281 -4.35 6.31 12.03
C GLY A 281 -2.90 6.02 12.40
N THR A 282 -2.14 5.37 11.53
CA THR A 282 -0.81 4.86 11.87
C THR A 282 0.14 5.98 12.28
N ILE A 283 0.31 7.00 11.42
CA ILE A 283 1.25 8.11 11.67
C ILE A 283 0.74 8.98 12.84
N GLY A 284 -0.56 9.32 12.83
CA GLY A 284 -1.15 10.16 13.87
C GLY A 284 -1.08 9.55 15.28
N ILE A 285 -1.28 8.23 15.41
CA ILE A 285 -1.16 7.52 16.69
C ILE A 285 0.29 7.54 17.20
N ILE A 286 1.27 7.37 16.30
CA ILE A 286 2.69 7.46 16.66
C ILE A 286 3.03 8.90 17.08
N ALA A 287 2.57 9.90 16.30
CA ALA A 287 2.77 11.32 16.60
C ALA A 287 2.16 11.74 17.94
N ALA A 288 1.00 11.20 18.30
CA ALA A 288 0.27 11.54 19.51
C ALA A 288 1.04 11.28 20.81
N LYS A 289 2.05 10.40 20.78
CA LYS A 289 2.93 10.16 21.93
C LYS A 289 3.77 11.40 22.31
N ASN A 290 4.01 12.28 21.35
CA ASN A 290 4.87 13.45 21.49
C ASN A 290 4.17 14.77 21.09
N ALA A 291 2.88 14.76 20.80
CA ALA A 291 2.07 15.92 20.44
C ALA A 291 1.12 16.32 21.58
N GLY A 292 0.71 17.58 21.60
CA GLY A 292 -0.34 18.05 22.50
C GLY A 292 -1.72 17.54 22.09
N GLU A 293 -2.06 17.68 20.82
CA GLU A 293 -3.30 17.18 20.19
C GLU A 293 -3.02 16.71 18.78
N VAL A 294 -3.69 15.62 18.37
CA VAL A 294 -3.65 15.15 16.98
C VAL A 294 -5.06 15.08 16.40
N ILE A 295 -5.20 15.51 15.16
CA ILE A 295 -6.43 15.42 14.37
C ILE A 295 -6.14 14.57 13.14
N GLY A 296 -6.72 13.37 13.06
CA GLY A 296 -6.65 12.50 11.88
C GLY A 296 -7.85 12.73 10.97
N VAL A 297 -7.63 12.92 9.69
CA VAL A 297 -8.69 13.12 8.69
C VAL A 297 -8.55 12.12 7.55
N GLU A 298 -9.63 11.41 7.22
CA GLU A 298 -9.66 10.35 6.22
C GLU A 298 -11.06 10.20 5.60
N LEU A 299 -11.11 10.04 4.29
CA LEU A 299 -12.36 9.84 3.54
C LEU A 299 -13.00 8.47 3.78
N ASN A 300 -12.18 7.45 3.98
CA ASN A 300 -12.65 6.07 4.13
C ASN A 300 -13.16 5.82 5.55
N ARG A 301 -14.47 5.66 5.68
CA ARG A 301 -15.15 5.41 6.95
C ARG A 301 -14.67 4.15 7.67
N ASP A 302 -14.30 3.10 6.94
CA ASP A 302 -13.83 1.86 7.55
C ASP A 302 -12.42 2.02 8.10
N ALA A 303 -11.57 2.79 7.42
CA ALA A 303 -10.25 3.17 7.91
C ALA A 303 -10.36 3.99 9.21
N ILE A 304 -11.29 4.94 9.28
CA ILE A 304 -11.56 5.70 10.53
C ILE A 304 -11.98 4.79 11.69
N ARG A 305 -12.84 3.78 11.45
CA ARG A 305 -13.19 2.81 12.51
C ARG A 305 -11.98 2.04 13.03
N ASP A 306 -11.11 1.62 12.11
CA ASP A 306 -9.85 0.96 12.48
C ASP A 306 -8.93 1.93 13.23
N ALA A 307 -8.82 3.21 12.82
CA ALA A 307 -8.03 4.25 13.47
C ALA A 307 -8.48 4.49 14.94
N VAL A 308 -9.77 4.66 15.16
CA VAL A 308 -10.35 4.80 16.51
C VAL A 308 -10.05 3.57 17.38
N THR A 309 -10.16 2.37 16.80
CA THR A 309 -9.85 1.12 17.50
C THR A 309 -8.36 1.04 17.85
N ASN A 310 -7.49 1.46 16.93
CA ASN A 310 -6.04 1.46 17.10
C ASN A 310 -5.61 2.49 18.17
N ALA A 311 -6.19 3.68 18.18
CA ALA A 311 -5.91 4.68 19.23
C ALA A 311 -6.25 4.14 20.63
N LYS A 312 -7.45 3.56 20.80
CA LYS A 312 -7.87 2.93 22.07
C LYS A 312 -6.94 1.80 22.49
N ARG A 313 -6.48 0.97 21.53
CA ARG A 313 -5.56 -0.15 21.78
C ARG A 313 -4.19 0.30 22.33
N ASN A 314 -3.78 1.50 21.98
CA ASN A 314 -2.51 2.10 22.40
C ASN A 314 -2.66 3.11 23.55
N ASP A 315 -3.84 3.19 24.17
CA ASP A 315 -4.15 4.14 25.24
C ASP A 315 -3.94 5.62 24.86
N ILE A 316 -4.01 5.94 23.56
CA ILE A 316 -3.87 7.31 23.05
C ILE A 316 -5.21 8.04 23.19
N ARG A 317 -5.21 9.14 23.97
CA ARG A 317 -6.41 9.92 24.29
C ARG A 317 -6.43 11.32 23.68
N ASN A 318 -5.28 11.81 23.23
CA ASN A 318 -5.09 13.13 22.65
C ASN A 318 -5.18 13.13 21.12
N ILE A 319 -5.88 12.15 20.54
CA ILE A 319 -6.16 12.08 19.10
C ILE A 319 -7.66 12.01 18.83
N ARG A 320 -8.12 12.74 17.81
CA ARG A 320 -9.50 12.68 17.29
C ARG A 320 -9.47 12.38 15.81
N PHE A 321 -10.43 11.60 15.36
CA PHE A 321 -10.55 11.23 13.94
C PHE A 321 -11.83 11.75 13.33
N TYR A 322 -11.72 12.27 12.10
CA TYR A 322 -12.81 12.81 11.31
C TYR A 322 -12.92 12.09 9.97
N ASN A 323 -14.14 11.64 9.63
CA ASN A 323 -14.41 11.05 8.33
C ASN A 323 -14.83 12.16 7.36
N ASP A 324 -13.85 12.80 6.74
CA ASP A 324 -14.04 13.95 5.86
C ASP A 324 -12.92 14.05 4.82
N ASP A 325 -13.09 14.95 3.86
CA ASP A 325 -12.03 15.39 2.97
C ASP A 325 -11.05 16.30 3.72
N ALA A 326 -9.77 15.92 3.75
CA ALA A 326 -8.76 16.64 4.53
C ALA A 326 -8.59 18.11 4.07
N GLY A 327 -8.73 18.37 2.77
CA GLY A 327 -8.63 19.73 2.24
C GLY A 327 -9.79 20.61 2.69
N LYS A 328 -11.03 20.12 2.61
CA LYS A 328 -12.21 20.83 3.11
C LYS A 328 -12.12 21.07 4.60
N PHE A 329 -11.76 20.05 5.37
CA PHE A 329 -11.61 20.13 6.81
C PHE A 329 -10.63 21.24 7.22
N MET A 330 -9.44 21.31 6.59
CA MET A 330 -8.47 22.37 6.88
C MET A 330 -8.95 23.77 6.48
N VAL A 331 -9.69 23.91 5.38
CA VAL A 331 -10.31 25.21 5.01
C VAL A 331 -11.31 25.65 6.08
N GLU A 332 -12.17 24.75 6.54
CA GLU A 332 -13.14 25.07 7.61
C GLU A 332 -12.47 25.44 8.91
N MET A 333 -11.39 24.75 9.30
CA MET A 333 -10.60 25.13 10.47
C MET A 333 -10.07 26.57 10.33
N ALA A 334 -9.45 26.88 9.20
CA ALA A 334 -8.90 28.21 8.93
C ALA A 334 -9.99 29.30 8.96
N GLN A 335 -11.19 29.02 8.43
CA GLN A 335 -12.33 29.95 8.48
C GLN A 335 -12.83 30.20 9.90
N LYS A 336 -12.76 29.22 10.77
CA LYS A 336 -13.10 29.33 12.21
C LYS A 336 -11.99 29.99 13.05
N GLY A 337 -10.88 30.38 12.41
CA GLY A 337 -9.70 30.92 13.12
C GLY A 337 -8.89 29.88 13.90
N GLU A 338 -9.19 28.59 13.68
CA GLU A 338 -8.41 27.50 14.28
C GLU A 338 -7.06 27.36 13.58
N LYS A 339 -6.04 26.91 14.32
CA LYS A 339 -4.68 26.74 13.82
C LYS A 339 -4.19 25.31 14.05
N ALA A 340 -3.21 24.91 13.26
CA ALA A 340 -2.40 23.74 13.50
C ALA A 340 -0.92 24.15 13.39
N ASP A 341 -0.07 23.58 14.21
CA ASP A 341 1.37 23.85 14.21
C ASP A 341 2.08 23.00 13.16
N VAL A 342 1.61 21.78 12.97
CA VAL A 342 2.19 20.80 12.05
C VAL A 342 1.10 20.12 11.23
N VAL A 343 1.32 19.95 9.92
CA VAL A 343 0.55 19.05 9.06
C VAL A 343 1.49 17.93 8.60
N ILE A 344 1.12 16.69 8.92
CA ILE A 344 1.73 15.49 8.34
C ILE A 344 0.79 15.00 7.25
N MET A 345 1.32 14.74 6.05
CA MET A 345 0.52 14.29 4.92
C MET A 345 1.18 13.12 4.20
N ASP A 346 0.40 12.07 3.94
CA ASP A 346 0.82 10.85 3.20
C ASP A 346 -0.19 10.59 2.06
N PRO A 347 -0.19 11.42 1.00
CA PRO A 347 -1.16 11.32 -0.08
C PRO A 347 -0.90 10.10 -0.97
N PRO A 348 -1.90 9.68 -1.79
CA PRO A 348 -1.74 8.62 -2.77
C PRO A 348 -0.68 8.97 -3.83
N ARG A 349 -0.32 7.97 -4.67
CA ARG A 349 0.70 8.13 -5.76
C ARG A 349 0.45 9.29 -6.71
N THR A 350 -0.78 9.72 -6.85
CA THR A 350 -1.16 10.90 -7.65
C THR A 350 -0.74 12.23 -7.02
N GLY A 351 -0.21 12.19 -5.80
CA GLY A 351 0.07 13.37 -4.99
C GLY A 351 -1.21 14.03 -4.50
N SER A 352 -1.08 15.24 -3.99
CA SER A 352 -2.22 16.07 -3.58
C SER A 352 -2.70 16.92 -4.76
N ASP A 353 -3.98 17.25 -4.76
CA ASP A 353 -4.53 18.21 -5.70
C ASP A 353 -4.29 19.66 -5.24
N GLU A 354 -4.52 20.62 -6.13
CA GLU A 354 -4.30 22.04 -5.86
C GLU A 354 -5.24 22.56 -4.75
N ALA A 355 -6.44 22.02 -4.65
CA ALA A 355 -7.40 22.41 -3.61
C ALA A 355 -6.87 22.05 -2.22
N PHE A 356 -6.33 20.82 -2.06
CA PHE A 356 -5.71 20.39 -0.82
C PHE A 356 -4.46 21.25 -0.50
N LEU A 357 -3.54 21.44 -1.45
CA LEU A 357 -2.35 22.26 -1.24
C LEU A 357 -2.70 23.71 -0.86
N SER A 358 -3.73 24.28 -1.49
CA SER A 358 -4.25 25.58 -1.13
C SER A 358 -4.80 25.63 0.30
N SER A 359 -5.43 24.57 0.76
CA SER A 359 -5.93 24.48 2.14
C SER A 359 -4.80 24.46 3.17
N VAL A 360 -3.69 23.75 2.89
CA VAL A 360 -2.46 23.78 3.70
C VAL A 360 -1.92 25.21 3.78
N VAL A 361 -1.84 25.92 2.64
CA VAL A 361 -1.36 27.31 2.61
C VAL A 361 -2.26 28.25 3.42
N LYS A 362 -3.60 28.08 3.35
CA LYS A 362 -4.57 28.87 4.11
C LYS A 362 -4.49 28.62 5.60
N LEU A 363 -4.40 27.37 6.02
CA LEU A 363 -4.25 26.98 7.43
C LEU A 363 -2.93 27.48 8.00
N SER A 364 -1.89 27.55 7.15
CA SER A 364 -0.59 28.14 7.43
C SER A 364 0.17 27.51 8.61
N PRO A 365 0.30 26.15 8.67
CA PRO A 365 1.11 25.53 9.72
C PRO A 365 2.59 25.96 9.60
N GLU A 366 3.27 25.99 10.74
CA GLU A 366 4.71 26.31 10.76
C GLU A 366 5.54 25.25 10.03
N ARG A 367 5.11 23.98 10.12
CA ARG A 367 5.80 22.83 9.56
C ARG A 367 4.83 21.93 8.78
N VAL A 368 5.30 21.46 7.63
CA VAL A 368 4.65 20.42 6.86
C VAL A 368 5.62 19.26 6.70
N VAL A 369 5.24 18.08 7.15
CA VAL A 369 5.96 16.83 6.91
C VAL A 369 5.24 16.08 5.83
N TYR A 370 5.87 15.97 4.66
CA TYR A 370 5.31 15.27 3.50
C TYR A 370 5.96 13.88 3.38
N VAL A 371 5.20 12.83 3.57
CA VAL A 371 5.57 11.45 3.25
C VAL A 371 5.05 11.16 1.83
N SER A 372 5.92 10.78 0.91
CA SER A 372 5.56 10.64 -0.50
C SER A 372 6.01 9.32 -1.09
N CYS A 373 5.10 8.63 -1.77
CA CYS A 373 5.39 7.44 -2.58
C CYS A 373 5.51 7.72 -4.10
N GLY A 374 5.42 8.99 -4.52
CA GLY A 374 5.48 9.41 -5.93
C GLY A 374 6.46 10.56 -6.15
N PRO A 375 7.71 10.30 -6.58
CA PRO A 375 8.72 11.35 -6.73
C PRO A 375 8.30 12.53 -7.62
N GLU A 376 7.68 12.27 -8.76
CA GLU A 376 7.29 13.30 -9.73
C GLU A 376 6.14 14.16 -9.20
N THR A 377 5.16 13.54 -8.54
CA THR A 377 4.05 14.25 -7.92
C THR A 377 4.54 15.04 -6.70
N LEU A 378 5.49 14.51 -5.94
CA LEU A 378 6.16 15.25 -4.88
C LEU A 378 6.81 16.53 -5.43
N ALA A 379 7.61 16.43 -6.50
CA ALA A 379 8.27 17.61 -7.09
C ALA A 379 7.25 18.66 -7.57
N ARG A 380 6.10 18.22 -8.12
CA ARG A 380 4.99 19.10 -8.51
C ARG A 380 4.40 19.83 -7.29
N ASP A 381 4.14 19.11 -6.23
CA ASP A 381 3.48 19.64 -5.03
C ASP A 381 4.44 20.57 -4.26
N LEU A 382 5.74 20.22 -4.18
CA LEU A 382 6.77 21.10 -3.63
C LEU A 382 6.87 22.43 -4.39
N LYS A 383 6.77 22.40 -5.73
CA LYS A 383 6.76 23.62 -6.54
C LYS A 383 5.59 24.53 -6.18
N TYR A 384 4.41 23.96 -5.87
CA TYR A 384 3.26 24.71 -5.41
C TYR A 384 3.52 25.35 -4.04
N LEU A 385 3.89 24.53 -3.04
CA LEU A 385 4.10 24.98 -1.67
C LEU A 385 5.23 26.04 -1.56
N THR A 386 6.32 25.87 -2.31
CA THR A 386 7.43 26.84 -2.31
C THR A 386 7.03 28.19 -2.90
N LYS A 387 6.17 28.21 -3.92
CA LYS A 387 5.61 29.46 -4.44
C LYS A 387 4.72 30.20 -3.44
N HIS A 388 4.20 29.49 -2.44
CA HIS A 388 3.27 30.01 -1.43
C HIS A 388 3.92 30.20 -0.05
N GLY A 389 5.24 30.33 0.00
CA GLY A 389 5.95 30.79 1.20
C GLY A 389 6.53 29.68 2.07
N TYR A 390 6.50 28.41 1.63
CA TYR A 390 7.21 27.32 2.31
C TYR A 390 8.61 27.12 1.74
N ALA A 391 9.57 26.83 2.61
CA ALA A 391 10.92 26.46 2.24
C ALA A 391 11.16 24.98 2.52
N VAL A 392 11.63 24.22 1.54
CA VAL A 392 12.02 22.82 1.74
C VAL A 392 13.35 22.78 2.50
N LYS A 393 13.35 22.23 3.70
CA LYS A 393 14.54 22.15 4.56
C LYS A 393 15.38 20.92 4.26
N ARG A 394 14.75 19.76 4.06
CA ARG A 394 15.44 18.53 3.70
C ARG A 394 14.49 17.52 3.05
N ALA A 395 15.05 16.58 2.31
CA ALA A 395 14.39 15.46 1.73
C ALA A 395 15.22 14.19 1.94
N THR A 396 14.63 13.16 2.54
CA THR A 396 15.28 11.88 2.83
C THR A 396 14.55 10.76 2.09
N PRO A 397 15.14 10.18 1.03
CA PRO A 397 14.54 9.06 0.33
C PRO A 397 14.78 7.73 1.06
N TYR A 398 13.80 6.81 0.95
CA TYR A 398 13.81 5.47 1.53
C TYR A 398 13.52 4.44 0.44
N ASP A 399 14.26 3.34 0.45
CA ASP A 399 13.98 2.20 -0.41
C ASP A 399 13.07 1.20 0.32
N CYS A 400 11.77 1.53 0.38
CA CYS A 400 10.75 0.63 0.95
C CYS A 400 10.40 -0.55 0.01
N PHE A 401 10.81 -0.47 -1.25
CA PHE A 401 10.50 -1.45 -2.29
C PHE A 401 11.74 -1.85 -3.10
N PRO A 402 12.71 -2.55 -2.48
CA PRO A 402 13.84 -3.12 -3.20
C PRO A 402 13.43 -3.87 -4.47
N TYR A 403 14.28 -3.85 -5.48
CA TYR A 403 14.06 -4.41 -6.82
C TYR A 403 12.97 -3.75 -7.67
N THR A 404 12.31 -2.69 -7.19
CA THR A 404 11.34 -1.90 -7.97
C THR A 404 11.82 -0.47 -8.16
N GLU A 405 11.20 0.30 -9.07
CA GLU A 405 11.50 1.73 -9.28
C GLU A 405 10.92 2.64 -8.18
N HIS A 406 10.10 2.11 -7.27
CA HIS A 406 9.44 2.90 -6.24
C HIS A 406 10.40 3.44 -5.19
N ILE A 407 10.16 4.69 -4.77
CA ILE A 407 10.92 5.40 -3.75
C ILE A 407 9.93 6.10 -2.83
N GLU A 408 10.07 5.90 -1.53
CA GLU A 408 9.39 6.70 -0.52
C GLU A 408 10.29 7.86 -0.12
N THR A 409 9.71 9.00 0.25
CA THR A 409 10.51 10.18 0.62
C THR A 409 9.85 10.96 1.74
N VAL A 410 10.58 11.25 2.80
CA VAL A 410 10.16 12.20 3.84
C VAL A 410 10.73 13.57 3.52
N VAL A 411 9.88 14.59 3.48
CA VAL A 411 10.27 15.98 3.22
C VAL A 411 9.76 16.87 4.34
N LEU A 412 10.67 17.69 4.90
CA LEU A 412 10.30 18.75 5.82
C LEU A 412 10.23 20.08 5.07
N LEU A 413 9.08 20.74 5.18
CA LEU A 413 8.90 22.14 4.77
C LEU A 413 8.60 23.00 6.01
N CYS A 414 9.17 24.20 6.04
CA CYS A 414 8.88 25.22 7.05
C CYS A 414 8.47 26.52 6.37
N ARG A 415 7.65 27.26 7.07
CA ARG A 415 7.24 28.61 6.67
C ARG A 415 8.12 29.68 7.28
#